data_bc8bd9ba70079f5555efc926cd8eff3d
#
_entry.id   bc8bd9ba70079f5555efc926cd8eff3d
#
_cell.length_a   1.000
_cell.length_b   1.000
_cell.length_c   1.000
_cell.angle_alpha   90.00
_cell.angle_beta   90.00
_cell.angle_gamma   90.00
#
_symmetry.space_group_name_H-M   'P 1'
#
loop_
_entity.id
_entity.type
_entity.pdbx_description
1 polymer ?
#
loop_
_entity_poly.entity_id
_entity_poly.type
_entity_poly.pdbx_seq_one_letter_code
_entity_poly.pdbx_strand_id
1 'polypeptide(L)'
;MMQDAVLEIIAQGAWNGGRLVDNSIYENKGMVFKGGIPVTHQSIEERIGVRTRVVAPMDERIGVTAFRDLLETSGIDAARIRVIIGATNIGEDKLDRGPVSRFPYELVRNVCPQALVFDLYAGCPGFNVGVEALFMLSLGGTLKPGDLSVIVGAENIHRAQAFKPQDTANIIFGDDALATALETGTLSGGCQTGRVMAETIVEAGDNFIAAIADRLLPWARAGRLDGIIIDNQLGRVECRIPASAARVQHALMERLHPEAAAAGTFKNFRAAIELYDTYGSGFAYDVMTMDGNPETVKHIASAYTAAGSYRRLAAVFLAPGQPVRLSLIEGVPEAMPAVSKGVIGTRTCSHGCFAGFIEAKFDDRGVFGEMDGKGVFLYATRGAKAHLTSLLSRNRLTLMDIDLLIEHQANFAMLPLTLEQLLSDSEPAAPEAVARFLAEKMVTNIHRRGNCSVVCMQRLPYDLARGALAPDTIQGFAVNRNLACLKDARLVLYDSVGAGMTRSSFLRRV
;
A
#
# COMPACT_ATOMS: atom_id res chain seq x y z
N MET A 1 -20.97 0.32 -27.38
CA MET A 1 -21.42 -0.26 -26.10
C MET A 1 -20.38 0.08 -25.08
N MET A 2 -20.75 0.81 -24.03
CA MET A 2 -19.84 1.07 -22.91
C MET A 2 -19.60 -0.26 -22.22
N GLN A 3 -18.35 -0.59 -21.99
CA GLN A 3 -17.99 -1.81 -21.33
C GLN A 3 -18.13 -1.70 -19.83
N ASP A 4 -18.61 -2.78 -19.25
CA ASP A 4 -18.78 -2.96 -17.83
C ASP A 4 -17.42 -3.00 -17.09
N ALA A 5 -17.45 -2.98 -15.78
CA ALA A 5 -16.27 -2.96 -14.92
C ALA A 5 -15.31 -4.11 -15.22
N VAL A 6 -14.00 -3.83 -15.22
CA VAL A 6 -12.95 -4.88 -15.21
C VAL A 6 -12.78 -5.45 -13.81
N LEU A 7 -12.84 -4.59 -12.79
CA LEU A 7 -12.74 -4.95 -11.38
C LEU A 7 -13.60 -3.99 -10.55
N GLU A 8 -14.53 -4.50 -9.78
CA GLU A 8 -15.46 -3.70 -8.98
C GLU A 8 -15.41 -4.11 -7.50
N ILE A 9 -15.34 -3.13 -6.60
CA ILE A 9 -15.52 -3.37 -5.15
C ILE A 9 -17.00 -3.59 -4.91
N ILE A 10 -17.38 -4.78 -4.43
CA ILE A 10 -18.79 -5.18 -4.29
C ILE A 10 -19.25 -5.32 -2.84
N ALA A 11 -18.36 -5.66 -1.93
CA ALA A 11 -18.70 -5.87 -0.53
C ALA A 11 -17.50 -5.64 0.40
N GLN A 12 -17.78 -5.35 1.65
CA GLN A 12 -16.79 -5.24 2.70
C GLN A 12 -17.31 -5.86 4.00
N GLY A 13 -16.44 -6.59 4.69
CA GLY A 13 -16.64 -7.05 6.06
C GLY A 13 -15.58 -6.42 6.96
N ALA A 14 -15.94 -6.16 8.21
CA ALA A 14 -15.07 -5.43 9.13
C ALA A 14 -14.95 -6.13 10.48
N TRP A 15 -13.76 -6.08 11.03
CA TRP A 15 -13.63 -6.23 12.46
C TRP A 15 -14.09 -4.93 13.14
N ASN A 16 -15.11 -5.03 13.97
CA ASN A 16 -15.70 -3.89 14.70
C ASN A 16 -15.49 -4.01 16.22
N GLY A 17 -14.67 -4.94 16.65
CA GLY A 17 -14.25 -5.12 18.03
C GLY A 17 -13.23 -4.08 18.49
N GLY A 18 -12.60 -4.39 19.61
CA GLY A 18 -11.57 -3.56 20.18
C GLY A 18 -12.08 -2.46 21.11
N ARG A 19 -11.14 -1.86 21.81
CA ARG A 19 -11.40 -0.80 22.78
C ARG A 19 -10.87 0.52 22.23
N LEU A 20 -11.69 1.56 22.31
CA LEU A 20 -11.22 2.93 22.11
C LEU A 20 -10.40 3.35 23.33
N VAL A 21 -9.18 3.80 23.08
CA VAL A 21 -8.24 4.25 24.12
C VAL A 21 -7.81 5.66 23.76
N ASP A 22 -7.86 6.57 24.71
CA ASP A 22 -7.39 7.94 24.54
C ASP A 22 -5.87 8.08 24.75
N ASN A 23 -5.37 9.26 24.55
CA ASN A 23 -3.93 9.52 24.61
C ASN A 23 -3.35 9.53 26.04
N SER A 24 -4.16 9.44 27.10
CA SER A 24 -3.70 9.42 28.50
C SER A 24 -2.81 8.22 28.79
N ILE A 25 -2.93 7.13 27.99
CA ILE A 25 -2.04 5.96 28.08
C ILE A 25 -0.56 6.28 27.83
N TYR A 26 -0.25 7.41 27.24
CA TYR A 26 1.13 7.85 26.95
C TYR A 26 1.62 8.90 27.94
N GLU A 27 0.76 9.45 28.78
CA GLU A 27 1.15 10.43 29.80
C GLU A 27 2.09 9.80 30.83
N ASN A 28 3.01 10.60 31.32
CA ASN A 28 4.00 10.20 32.34
C ASN A 28 4.94 9.03 31.95
N LYS A 29 5.02 8.70 30.65
CA LYS A 29 5.95 7.67 30.16
C LYS A 29 7.35 8.19 29.80
N GLY A 30 7.62 9.46 30.05
CA GLY A 30 8.91 10.08 29.72
C GLY A 30 9.16 10.24 28.23
N MET A 31 8.13 10.06 27.38
CA MET A 31 8.24 10.28 25.95
C MET A 31 8.26 11.77 25.63
N VAL A 32 9.07 12.16 24.65
CA VAL A 32 9.18 13.54 24.20
C VAL A 32 9.18 13.62 22.67
N PHE A 33 8.48 14.60 22.13
CA PHE A 33 8.62 14.96 20.72
C PHE A 33 9.96 15.64 20.46
N LYS A 34 10.36 15.72 19.21
CA LYS A 34 11.51 16.50 18.78
C LYS A 34 11.38 17.95 19.28
N GLY A 35 12.44 18.47 19.90
CA GLY A 35 12.43 19.77 20.55
C GLY A 35 12.08 19.73 22.06
N GLY A 36 12.03 18.53 22.66
CA GLY A 36 11.87 18.37 24.11
C GLY A 36 10.44 18.57 24.62
N ILE A 37 9.45 18.59 23.74
CA ILE A 37 8.05 18.78 24.13
C ILE A 37 7.50 17.46 24.69
N PRO A 38 7.00 17.43 25.93
CA PRO A 38 6.43 16.24 26.52
C PRO A 38 5.26 15.67 25.70
N VAL A 39 5.19 14.34 25.61
CA VAL A 39 4.03 13.65 25.04
C VAL A 39 2.91 13.65 26.08
N THR A 40 1.83 14.37 25.75
CA THR A 40 0.62 14.49 26.54
C THR A 40 -0.60 14.29 25.65
N HIS A 41 -1.78 14.10 26.21
CA HIS A 41 -3.02 14.05 25.46
C HIS A 41 -3.14 15.24 24.51
N GLN A 42 -2.95 16.44 25.01
CA GLN A 42 -3.06 17.68 24.25
C GLN A 42 -1.99 17.77 23.14
N SER A 43 -0.72 17.48 23.47
CA SER A 43 0.36 17.59 22.47
C SER A 43 0.24 16.57 21.32
N ILE A 44 -0.34 15.40 21.57
CA ILE A 44 -0.65 14.42 20.53
C ILE A 44 -1.76 14.94 19.61
N GLU A 45 -2.86 15.46 20.17
CA GLU A 45 -3.95 16.03 19.38
C GLU A 45 -3.48 17.21 18.53
N GLU A 46 -2.74 18.14 19.12
CA GLU A 46 -2.24 19.34 18.44
C GLU A 46 -1.26 19.02 17.30
N ARG A 47 -0.42 17.99 17.45
CA ARG A 47 0.65 17.68 16.49
C ARG A 47 0.31 16.63 15.46
N ILE A 48 -0.55 15.68 15.84
CA ILE A 48 -0.85 14.48 15.03
C ILE A 48 -2.32 14.45 14.63
N GLY A 49 -3.21 15.06 15.42
CA GLY A 49 -4.65 15.05 15.19
C GLY A 49 -5.34 13.78 15.69
N VAL A 50 -4.68 12.96 16.51
CA VAL A 50 -5.25 11.75 17.12
C VAL A 50 -5.75 12.07 18.53
N ARG A 51 -7.01 11.75 18.82
CA ARG A 51 -7.63 11.85 20.17
C ARG A 51 -7.76 10.49 20.82
N THR A 52 -8.21 9.52 20.04
CA THR A 52 -8.35 8.12 20.46
C THR A 52 -7.79 7.19 19.39
N ARG A 53 -7.62 5.93 19.76
CA ARG A 53 -7.26 4.85 18.85
C ARG A 53 -7.99 3.58 19.23
N VAL A 54 -8.13 2.67 18.27
CA VAL A 54 -8.64 1.34 18.52
C VAL A 54 -7.49 0.43 18.93
N VAL A 55 -7.71 -0.36 19.98
CA VAL A 55 -6.75 -1.38 20.44
C VAL A 55 -7.45 -2.74 20.43
N ALA A 56 -6.88 -3.67 19.69
CA ALA A 56 -7.39 -5.03 19.58
C ALA A 56 -6.97 -5.89 20.79
N PRO A 57 -7.81 -6.86 21.21
CA PRO A 57 -7.39 -7.89 22.15
C PRO A 57 -6.19 -8.70 21.60
N MET A 58 -5.30 -9.13 22.51
CA MET A 58 -4.05 -9.83 22.13
C MET A 58 -4.28 -11.20 21.48
N ASP A 59 -5.37 -11.86 21.84
CA ASP A 59 -5.76 -13.21 21.42
C ASP A 59 -6.71 -13.24 20.22
N GLU A 60 -7.18 -12.09 19.76
CA GLU A 60 -8.14 -12.00 18.65
C GLU A 60 -7.44 -11.92 17.29
N ARG A 61 -7.87 -12.76 16.34
CA ARG A 61 -7.42 -12.74 14.94
C ARG A 61 -8.33 -11.82 14.12
N ILE A 62 -8.04 -10.53 14.18
CA ILE A 62 -8.92 -9.48 13.66
C ILE A 62 -9.16 -9.54 12.15
N GLY A 63 -8.18 -9.94 11.35
CA GLY A 63 -8.33 -10.12 9.90
C GLY A 63 -9.21 -11.31 9.55
N VAL A 64 -9.10 -12.42 10.31
CA VAL A 64 -10.00 -13.58 10.16
C VAL A 64 -11.43 -13.19 10.53
N THR A 65 -11.60 -12.40 11.59
CA THR A 65 -12.92 -11.89 12.00
C THR A 65 -13.52 -11.01 10.90
N ALA A 66 -12.75 -10.11 10.30
CA ALA A 66 -13.20 -9.28 9.19
C ALA A 66 -13.56 -10.11 7.93
N PHE A 67 -12.78 -11.15 7.63
CA PHE A 67 -13.09 -12.06 6.51
C PHE A 67 -14.38 -12.85 6.76
N ARG A 68 -14.62 -13.33 7.98
CA ARG A 68 -15.87 -14.00 8.35
C ARG A 68 -17.06 -13.06 8.25
N ASP A 69 -16.95 -11.85 8.81
CA ASP A 69 -17.99 -10.82 8.72
C ASP A 69 -18.34 -10.52 7.25
N LEU A 70 -17.35 -10.46 6.36
CA LEU A 70 -17.60 -10.33 4.92
C LEU A 70 -18.48 -11.45 4.39
N LEU A 71 -18.15 -12.72 4.67
CA LEU A 71 -18.92 -13.87 4.17
C LEU A 71 -20.33 -13.92 4.75
N GLU A 72 -20.48 -13.62 6.03
CA GLU A 72 -21.75 -13.71 6.76
C GLU A 72 -22.73 -12.58 6.39
N THR A 73 -22.21 -11.37 6.10
CA THR A 73 -23.06 -10.18 5.93
C THR A 73 -23.29 -9.79 4.48
N SER A 74 -22.45 -10.21 3.54
CA SER A 74 -22.54 -9.78 2.15
C SER A 74 -23.31 -10.73 1.22
N GLY A 75 -23.48 -11.96 1.62
CA GLY A 75 -24.10 -12.99 0.79
C GLY A 75 -23.27 -13.43 -0.43
N ILE A 76 -21.97 -13.08 -0.47
CA ILE A 76 -21.09 -13.54 -1.57
C ILE A 76 -20.88 -15.05 -1.50
N ASP A 77 -20.79 -15.68 -2.66
CA ASP A 77 -20.47 -17.11 -2.77
C ASP A 77 -18.95 -17.33 -2.62
N ALA A 78 -18.53 -17.89 -1.50
CA ALA A 78 -17.13 -18.19 -1.21
C ALA A 78 -16.49 -19.13 -2.24
N ALA A 79 -17.29 -20.00 -2.90
CA ALA A 79 -16.79 -20.90 -3.96
C ALA A 79 -16.32 -20.13 -5.21
N ARG A 80 -16.72 -18.87 -5.38
CA ARG A 80 -16.25 -17.99 -6.47
C ARG A 80 -14.94 -17.28 -6.16
N ILE A 81 -14.45 -17.33 -4.92
CA ILE A 81 -13.21 -16.65 -4.53
C ILE A 81 -12.02 -17.38 -5.16
N ARG A 82 -11.25 -16.65 -5.98
CA ARG A 82 -10.08 -17.17 -6.71
C ARG A 82 -8.77 -16.60 -6.22
N VAL A 83 -8.80 -15.43 -5.57
CA VAL A 83 -7.59 -14.81 -5.01
C VAL A 83 -7.89 -14.27 -3.62
N ILE A 84 -6.99 -14.52 -2.67
CA ILE A 84 -7.01 -13.89 -1.34
C ILE A 84 -5.64 -13.24 -1.12
N ILE A 85 -5.64 -11.94 -0.89
CA ILE A 85 -4.45 -11.15 -0.57
C ILE A 85 -4.51 -10.72 0.90
N GLY A 86 -3.50 -11.10 1.67
CA GLY A 86 -3.26 -10.53 3.00
C GLY A 86 -2.39 -9.28 2.89
N ALA A 87 -2.95 -8.11 3.17
CA ALA A 87 -2.23 -6.85 3.18
C ALA A 87 -1.96 -6.42 4.62
N THR A 88 -0.70 -6.50 5.05
CA THR A 88 -0.30 -6.24 6.43
C THR A 88 1.17 -5.84 6.53
N ASN A 89 1.52 -5.06 7.54
CA ASN A 89 2.91 -4.88 7.97
C ASN A 89 3.25 -5.82 9.13
N ILE A 90 2.29 -6.06 10.01
CA ILE A 90 2.44 -6.97 11.16
C ILE A 90 1.28 -7.95 11.16
N GLY A 91 1.59 -9.21 10.83
CA GLY A 91 0.61 -10.27 10.71
C GLY A 91 0.00 -10.72 12.05
N GLU A 92 -0.92 -11.67 11.96
CA GLU A 92 -1.77 -12.07 13.09
C GLU A 92 -1.29 -13.28 13.87
N ASP A 93 -0.45 -14.14 13.27
CA ASP A 93 -0.08 -15.41 13.90
C ASP A 93 0.93 -15.25 15.01
N LYS A 94 1.75 -14.20 14.96
CA LYS A 94 2.74 -13.92 15.98
C LYS A 94 2.81 -12.43 16.25
N LEU A 95 2.19 -12.03 17.34
CA LEU A 95 2.34 -10.70 17.91
C LEU A 95 3.62 -10.59 18.74
N ASP A 96 4.30 -11.70 19.02
CA ASP A 96 5.67 -11.70 19.48
C ASP A 96 6.57 -11.21 18.34
N ARG A 97 7.75 -10.76 18.66
CA ARG A 97 8.71 -10.19 17.72
C ARG A 97 9.43 -11.26 16.86
N GLY A 98 8.78 -12.39 16.66
CA GLY A 98 9.28 -13.50 15.84
C GLY A 98 9.15 -13.25 14.33
N PRO A 99 9.42 -14.27 13.51
CA PRO A 99 9.28 -14.19 12.06
C PRO A 99 7.90 -13.68 11.69
N VAL A 100 7.81 -12.83 10.66
CA VAL A 100 6.53 -12.30 10.20
C VAL A 100 5.59 -13.44 9.91
N SER A 101 4.46 -13.43 10.59
CA SER A 101 3.37 -14.35 10.36
C SER A 101 2.66 -14.01 9.08
N ARG A 102 2.26 -15.03 8.37
CA ARG A 102 1.31 -14.94 7.27
C ARG A 102 -0.08 -14.63 7.81
N PHE A 103 -0.92 -14.05 6.97
CA PHE A 103 -2.35 -14.12 7.20
C PHE A 103 -2.73 -15.60 7.43
N PRO A 104 -3.59 -15.92 8.42
CA PRO A 104 -3.85 -17.31 8.78
C PRO A 104 -4.71 -18.03 7.73
N TYR A 105 -4.13 -18.31 6.58
CA TYR A 105 -4.81 -18.94 5.44
C TYR A 105 -5.38 -20.32 5.73
N GLU A 106 -4.80 -21.04 6.69
CA GLU A 106 -5.32 -22.32 7.13
C GLU A 106 -6.77 -22.21 7.63
N LEU A 107 -7.12 -21.06 8.23
CA LEU A 107 -8.47 -20.79 8.74
C LEU A 107 -9.46 -20.45 7.63
N VAL A 108 -8.99 -19.99 6.48
CA VAL A 108 -9.84 -19.64 5.32
C VAL A 108 -9.73 -20.65 4.18
N ARG A 109 -8.69 -21.48 4.16
CA ARG A 109 -8.43 -22.45 3.08
C ARG A 109 -9.57 -23.44 2.85
N ASN A 110 -10.19 -23.90 3.92
CA ASN A 110 -11.32 -24.84 3.80
C ASN A 110 -12.56 -24.18 3.18
N VAL A 111 -12.65 -22.85 3.25
CA VAL A 111 -13.76 -22.07 2.67
C VAL A 111 -13.49 -21.76 1.20
N CYS A 112 -12.22 -21.52 0.83
CA CYS A 112 -11.80 -21.12 -0.50
C CYS A 112 -10.63 -21.98 -1.01
N PRO A 113 -10.79 -23.32 -1.17
CA PRO A 113 -9.68 -24.25 -1.42
C PRO A 113 -9.01 -24.05 -2.79
N GLN A 114 -9.67 -23.35 -3.72
CA GLN A 114 -9.16 -23.08 -5.07
C GLN A 114 -8.49 -21.70 -5.20
N ALA A 115 -8.46 -20.92 -4.13
CA ALA A 115 -7.93 -19.58 -4.20
C ALA A 115 -6.39 -19.58 -4.26
N LEU A 116 -5.84 -18.74 -5.14
CA LEU A 116 -4.47 -18.28 -5.06
C LEU A 116 -4.35 -17.37 -3.85
N VAL A 117 -3.41 -17.65 -2.97
CA VAL A 117 -3.29 -16.97 -1.69
C VAL A 117 -1.86 -16.43 -1.51
N PHE A 118 -1.74 -15.16 -1.20
CA PHE A 118 -0.45 -14.55 -0.88
C PHE A 118 -0.58 -13.34 0.04
N ASP A 119 0.46 -13.10 0.85
CA ASP A 119 0.64 -11.83 1.54
C ASP A 119 1.29 -10.82 0.61
N LEU A 120 0.99 -9.55 0.82
CA LEU A 120 1.55 -8.43 0.09
C LEU A 120 2.21 -7.45 1.04
N TYR A 121 3.50 -7.19 0.80
CA TYR A 121 4.33 -6.29 1.61
C TYR A 121 4.74 -5.07 0.78
N ALA A 122 3.93 -4.03 0.88
CA ALA A 122 4.15 -2.76 0.21
C ALA A 122 4.00 -1.56 1.17
N GLY A 123 4.12 -1.81 2.47
CA GLY A 123 3.85 -0.79 3.48
C GLY A 123 2.36 -0.43 3.58
N CYS A 124 2.05 0.78 4.06
CA CYS A 124 0.67 1.28 4.15
C CYS A 124 -0.09 1.25 2.82
N PRO A 125 0.53 1.38 1.62
CA PRO A 125 -0.13 1.22 0.33
C PRO A 125 -0.62 -0.21 0.02
N GLY A 126 -0.40 -1.19 0.87
CA GLY A 126 -0.69 -2.59 0.60
C GLY A 126 -2.09 -2.86 0.03
N PHE A 127 -3.12 -2.16 0.50
CA PHE A 127 -4.47 -2.27 -0.09
C PHE A 127 -4.49 -1.79 -1.55
N ASN A 128 -3.96 -0.60 -1.83
CA ASN A 128 -3.97 -0.03 -3.19
C ASN A 128 -3.13 -0.88 -4.16
N VAL A 129 -1.98 -1.37 -3.73
CA VAL A 129 -1.15 -2.31 -4.52
C VAL A 129 -1.88 -3.63 -4.75
N GLY A 130 -2.62 -4.12 -3.75
CA GLY A 130 -3.48 -5.30 -3.89
C GLY A 130 -4.58 -5.09 -4.93
N VAL A 131 -5.24 -3.93 -4.93
CA VAL A 131 -6.23 -3.55 -5.97
C VAL A 131 -5.58 -3.52 -7.35
N GLU A 132 -4.39 -2.92 -7.48
CA GLU A 132 -3.63 -2.93 -8.74
C GLU A 132 -3.29 -4.34 -9.19
N ALA A 133 -2.80 -5.22 -8.28
CA ALA A 133 -2.50 -6.60 -8.60
C ALA A 133 -3.74 -7.35 -9.14
N LEU A 134 -4.88 -7.22 -8.46
CA LEU A 134 -6.13 -7.83 -8.91
C LEU A 134 -6.63 -7.26 -10.24
N PHE A 135 -6.50 -5.94 -10.44
CA PHE A 135 -6.84 -5.30 -11.70
C PHE A 135 -6.00 -5.84 -12.86
N MET A 136 -4.69 -6.03 -12.65
CA MET A 136 -3.80 -6.62 -13.65
C MET A 136 -4.09 -8.10 -13.89
N LEU A 137 -4.40 -8.88 -12.85
CA LEU A 137 -4.81 -10.28 -12.97
C LEU A 137 -6.14 -10.43 -13.76
N SER A 138 -7.06 -9.49 -13.58
CA SER A 138 -8.31 -9.43 -14.35
C SER A 138 -8.05 -9.06 -15.80
N LEU A 139 -7.26 -8.03 -16.09
CA LEU A 139 -6.86 -7.63 -17.43
C LEU A 139 -6.11 -8.75 -18.17
N GLY A 140 -5.21 -9.43 -17.48
CA GLY A 140 -4.44 -10.57 -18.00
C GLY A 140 -5.25 -11.84 -18.20
N GLY A 141 -6.53 -11.83 -17.84
CA GLY A 141 -7.42 -12.98 -18.00
C GLY A 141 -7.13 -14.17 -17.07
N THR A 142 -6.32 -13.96 -16.02
CA THR A 142 -6.15 -14.92 -14.93
C THR A 142 -7.45 -15.07 -14.15
N LEU A 143 -8.04 -13.93 -13.78
CA LEU A 143 -9.38 -13.87 -13.22
C LEU A 143 -10.41 -13.76 -14.36
N LYS A 144 -11.49 -14.51 -14.25
CA LYS A 144 -12.56 -14.57 -15.23
C LYS A 144 -13.76 -13.73 -14.79
N PRO A 145 -14.61 -13.28 -15.72
CA PRO A 145 -15.86 -12.62 -15.36
C PRO A 145 -16.65 -13.43 -14.33
N GLY A 146 -17.02 -12.76 -13.24
CA GLY A 146 -17.71 -13.38 -12.13
C GLY A 146 -16.81 -13.98 -11.05
N ASP A 147 -15.50 -14.09 -11.26
CA ASP A 147 -14.57 -14.49 -10.20
C ASP A 147 -14.49 -13.41 -9.12
N LEU A 148 -14.43 -13.84 -7.87
CA LEU A 148 -14.25 -12.98 -6.72
C LEU A 148 -12.81 -13.03 -6.24
N SER A 149 -12.37 -11.89 -5.73
CA SER A 149 -11.10 -11.75 -5.03
C SER A 149 -11.32 -11.01 -3.71
N VAL A 150 -10.54 -11.33 -2.69
CA VAL A 150 -10.64 -10.66 -1.39
C VAL A 150 -9.28 -10.11 -0.98
N ILE A 151 -9.26 -8.83 -0.60
CA ILE A 151 -8.10 -8.23 0.07
C ILE A 151 -8.46 -8.09 1.55
N VAL A 152 -7.71 -8.75 2.41
CA VAL A 152 -7.83 -8.65 3.85
C VAL A 152 -6.72 -7.74 4.37
N GLY A 153 -7.06 -6.51 4.71
CA GLY A 153 -6.20 -5.61 5.47
C GLY A 153 -6.31 -5.94 6.95
N ALA A 154 -5.18 -6.18 7.61
CA ALA A 154 -5.17 -6.42 9.06
C ALA A 154 -3.89 -5.83 9.66
N GLU A 155 -4.03 -4.87 10.56
CA GLU A 155 -2.89 -4.19 11.18
C GLU A 155 -2.93 -4.28 12.69
N ASN A 156 -1.80 -4.72 13.22
CA ASN A 156 -1.61 -5.02 14.63
C ASN A 156 -0.47 -4.18 15.24
N ILE A 157 -0.14 -3.06 14.63
CA ILE A 157 1.05 -2.26 14.96
C ILE A 157 1.03 -1.78 16.41
N HIS A 158 -0.15 -1.34 16.89
CA HIS A 158 -0.28 -0.84 18.25
C HIS A 158 -0.16 -1.97 19.29
N ARG A 159 -0.98 -3.02 19.18
CA ARG A 159 -0.95 -4.12 20.15
C ARG A 159 0.36 -4.92 20.13
N ALA A 160 1.00 -5.02 18.99
CA ALA A 160 2.30 -5.66 18.84
C ALA A 160 3.47 -4.83 19.43
N GLN A 161 3.22 -3.57 19.82
CA GLN A 161 4.25 -2.63 20.26
C GLN A 161 5.45 -2.61 19.31
N ALA A 162 5.14 -2.36 18.02
CA ALA A 162 6.07 -2.53 16.92
C ALA A 162 7.33 -1.65 16.99
N PHE A 163 7.29 -0.56 17.75
CA PHE A 163 8.42 0.36 17.94
C PHE A 163 8.98 0.27 19.36
N LYS A 164 10.18 0.82 19.57
CA LYS A 164 10.76 0.89 20.92
C LYS A 164 9.83 1.64 21.87
N PRO A 165 9.76 1.29 23.15
CA PRO A 165 8.79 1.86 24.10
C PRO A 165 8.80 3.39 24.18
N GLN A 166 9.96 4.04 23.95
CA GLN A 166 10.12 5.49 24.01
C GLN A 166 9.94 6.18 22.65
N ASP A 167 9.70 5.41 21.58
CA ASP A 167 9.55 5.95 20.24
C ASP A 167 8.17 6.58 20.06
N THR A 168 8.16 7.85 19.63
CA THR A 168 6.93 8.58 19.35
C THR A 168 6.13 8.04 18.18
N ALA A 169 6.67 7.12 17.38
CA ALA A 169 5.91 6.37 16.39
C ALA A 169 4.78 5.54 17.01
N ASN A 170 4.95 5.04 18.26
CA ASN A 170 3.91 4.29 18.96
C ASN A 170 2.60 5.07 19.17
N ILE A 171 2.67 6.40 19.25
CA ILE A 171 1.50 7.24 19.52
C ILE A 171 0.62 7.49 18.30
N ILE A 172 1.06 7.06 17.11
CA ILE A 172 0.36 7.34 15.86
C ILE A 172 -0.68 6.24 15.57
N PHE A 173 -0.35 4.99 15.85
CA PHE A 173 -1.05 3.83 15.33
C PHE A 173 -2.25 3.39 16.18
N GLY A 174 -3.24 2.80 15.49
CA GLY A 174 -4.31 1.98 16.05
C GLY A 174 -4.38 0.64 15.31
N ASP A 175 -5.02 -0.35 15.92
CA ASP A 175 -5.25 -1.66 15.31
C ASP A 175 -6.59 -1.65 14.55
N ASP A 176 -6.64 -2.34 13.41
CA ASP A 176 -7.86 -2.46 12.62
C ASP A 176 -7.79 -3.63 11.62
N ALA A 177 -8.95 -4.10 11.14
CA ALA A 177 -9.02 -5.06 10.05
C ALA A 177 -10.29 -4.89 9.21
N LEU A 178 -10.13 -5.02 7.90
CA LEU A 178 -11.20 -5.09 6.91
C LEU A 178 -10.90 -6.12 5.83
N ALA A 179 -11.94 -6.81 5.38
CA ALA A 179 -11.93 -7.62 4.18
C ALA A 179 -12.76 -6.93 3.10
N THR A 180 -12.19 -6.75 1.92
CA THR A 180 -12.87 -6.14 0.76
C THR A 180 -12.97 -7.17 -0.35
N ALA A 181 -14.19 -7.47 -0.78
CA ALA A 181 -14.45 -8.33 -1.93
C ALA A 181 -14.54 -7.49 -3.22
N LEU A 182 -13.86 -8.00 -4.25
CA LEU A 182 -13.85 -7.41 -5.59
C LEU A 182 -14.30 -8.47 -6.58
N GLU A 183 -15.14 -8.08 -7.54
CA GLU A 183 -15.62 -8.94 -8.61
C GLU A 183 -14.96 -8.55 -9.94
N THR A 184 -14.49 -9.57 -10.67
CA THR A 184 -13.99 -9.39 -12.03
C THR A 184 -15.17 -9.30 -12.98
N GLY A 185 -15.22 -8.23 -13.74
CA GLY A 185 -16.23 -8.00 -14.77
C GLY A 185 -15.81 -8.48 -16.15
N THR A 186 -16.59 -8.12 -17.15
CA THR A 186 -16.36 -8.52 -18.54
C THR A 186 -15.44 -7.52 -19.24
N LEU A 187 -14.38 -8.01 -19.86
CA LEU A 187 -13.53 -7.24 -20.76
C LEU A 187 -13.79 -7.66 -22.20
N SER A 188 -14.19 -6.76 -23.09
CA SER A 188 -14.25 -7.06 -24.53
C SER A 188 -12.86 -6.83 -25.13
N GLY A 189 -12.25 -7.93 -25.54
CA GLY A 189 -10.88 -7.98 -26.03
C GLY A 189 -9.90 -8.32 -24.89
N GLY A 190 -9.36 -9.52 -24.88
CA GLY A 190 -8.35 -9.93 -23.90
C GLY A 190 -7.05 -9.16 -24.11
N CYS A 191 -6.46 -8.67 -23.02
CA CYS A 191 -5.08 -8.18 -23.06
C CYS A 191 -4.12 -9.38 -23.07
N GLN A 192 -3.03 -9.26 -23.82
CA GLN A 192 -1.98 -10.27 -23.79
C GLN A 192 -1.09 -10.08 -22.58
N THR A 193 -0.78 -11.16 -21.88
CA THR A 193 0.21 -11.15 -20.80
C THR A 193 1.62 -11.21 -21.36
N GLY A 194 2.58 -10.74 -20.58
CA GLY A 194 3.98 -10.80 -20.94
C GLY A 194 4.54 -12.22 -21.01
N ARG A 195 5.61 -12.36 -21.75
CA ARG A 195 6.36 -13.62 -21.89
C ARG A 195 7.65 -13.54 -21.09
N VAL A 196 8.05 -14.67 -20.54
CA VAL A 196 9.37 -14.81 -19.93
C VAL A 196 10.42 -14.77 -21.05
N MET A 197 11.28 -13.76 -21.01
CA MET A 197 12.34 -13.53 -22.01
C MET A 197 13.66 -14.14 -21.60
N ALA A 198 13.92 -14.20 -20.29
CA ALA A 198 15.14 -14.78 -19.74
C ALA A 198 14.88 -15.27 -18.32
N GLU A 199 15.57 -16.35 -17.98
CA GLU A 199 15.63 -16.88 -16.62
C GLU A 199 17.08 -17.06 -16.19
N THR A 200 17.36 -16.86 -14.93
CA THR A 200 18.69 -17.07 -14.36
C THR A 200 18.60 -17.48 -12.91
N ILE A 201 19.60 -18.24 -12.48
CA ILE A 201 19.79 -18.69 -11.11
C ILE A 201 21.00 -18.00 -10.54
N VAL A 202 20.93 -17.56 -9.29
CA VAL A 202 22.01 -16.83 -8.61
C VAL A 202 22.24 -17.46 -7.24
N GLU A 203 23.47 -17.90 -7.01
CA GLU A 203 23.93 -18.30 -5.69
C GLU A 203 24.26 -17.02 -4.92
N ALA A 204 23.44 -16.65 -3.97
CA ALA A 204 23.52 -15.32 -3.37
C ALA A 204 23.82 -15.31 -1.85
N GLY A 205 23.55 -16.38 -1.14
CA GLY A 205 23.71 -16.43 0.32
C GLY A 205 23.01 -15.23 1.01
N ASP A 206 23.67 -14.66 2.02
CA ASP A 206 23.12 -13.50 2.76
C ASP A 206 23.19 -12.18 1.98
N ASN A 207 23.96 -12.11 0.89
CA ASN A 207 24.12 -10.89 0.08
C ASN A 207 23.18 -10.87 -1.14
N PHE A 208 21.98 -11.38 -1.00
CA PHE A 208 21.03 -11.54 -2.09
C PHE A 208 20.63 -10.20 -2.76
N ILE A 209 20.55 -9.10 -2.01
CA ILE A 209 20.21 -7.78 -2.55
C ILE A 209 21.19 -7.36 -3.64
N ALA A 210 22.50 -7.39 -3.32
CA ALA A 210 23.55 -7.03 -4.28
C ALA A 210 23.59 -8.00 -5.46
N ALA A 211 23.50 -9.30 -5.20
CA ALA A 211 23.54 -10.34 -6.22
C ALA A 211 22.36 -10.23 -7.22
N ILE A 212 21.15 -9.96 -6.73
CA ILE A 212 19.98 -9.71 -7.58
C ILE A 212 20.18 -8.44 -8.41
N ALA A 213 20.62 -7.34 -7.79
CA ALA A 213 20.85 -6.08 -8.50
C ALA A 213 21.90 -6.22 -9.60
N ASP A 214 23.02 -6.94 -9.34
CA ASP A 214 24.06 -7.21 -10.34
C ASP A 214 23.51 -8.03 -11.52
N ARG A 215 22.64 -8.97 -11.26
CA ARG A 215 22.05 -9.81 -12.30
C ARG A 215 20.96 -9.08 -13.11
N LEU A 216 20.25 -8.14 -12.51
CA LEU A 216 19.27 -7.29 -13.20
C LEU A 216 19.93 -6.18 -14.03
N LEU A 217 21.16 -5.78 -13.71
CA LEU A 217 21.84 -4.65 -14.33
C LEU A 217 21.94 -4.72 -15.86
N PRO A 218 22.31 -5.84 -16.52
CA PRO A 218 22.32 -5.94 -17.96
C PRO A 218 20.95 -5.70 -18.59
N TRP A 219 19.88 -6.20 -17.96
CA TRP A 219 18.50 -6.02 -18.44
C TRP A 219 18.02 -4.58 -18.28
N ALA A 220 18.37 -3.94 -17.15
CA ALA A 220 18.03 -2.54 -16.90
C ALA A 220 18.80 -1.58 -17.82
N ARG A 221 20.03 -1.92 -18.23
CA ARG A 221 20.80 -1.17 -19.23
C ARG A 221 20.26 -1.32 -20.65
N ALA A 222 19.70 -2.49 -20.98
CA ALA A 222 19.09 -2.74 -22.29
C ALA A 222 17.74 -2.06 -22.48
N GLY A 223 17.11 -1.59 -21.42
CA GLY A 223 15.85 -0.86 -21.43
C GLY A 223 15.28 -0.70 -20.02
N ARG A 224 14.39 0.28 -19.84
CA ARG A 224 13.78 0.56 -18.54
C ARG A 224 13.15 -0.71 -17.95
N LEU A 225 13.44 -0.98 -16.69
CA LEU A 225 12.74 -1.98 -15.88
C LEU A 225 11.61 -1.27 -15.12
N ASP A 226 10.37 -1.64 -15.41
CA ASP A 226 9.19 -0.94 -14.88
C ASP A 226 8.76 -1.42 -13.50
N GLY A 227 9.23 -2.59 -13.06
CA GLY A 227 8.93 -3.09 -11.73
C GLY A 227 9.71 -4.33 -11.33
N ILE A 228 9.77 -4.54 -10.02
CA ILE A 228 10.39 -5.70 -9.37
C ILE A 228 9.39 -6.28 -8.37
N ILE A 229 9.04 -7.54 -8.56
CA ILE A 229 8.19 -8.31 -7.62
C ILE A 229 9.05 -9.45 -7.07
N ILE A 230 9.19 -9.52 -5.75
CA ILE A 230 9.93 -10.60 -5.08
C ILE A 230 8.95 -11.48 -4.30
N ASP A 231 8.88 -12.76 -4.62
CA ASP A 231 8.29 -13.74 -3.70
C ASP A 231 9.32 -14.07 -2.62
N ASN A 232 9.14 -13.43 -1.47
CA ASN A 232 10.08 -13.44 -0.38
C ASN A 232 9.68 -14.46 0.68
N GLN A 233 10.19 -15.67 0.56
CA GLN A 233 9.93 -16.79 1.47
C GLN A 233 10.88 -16.84 2.68
N LEU A 234 11.77 -15.84 2.88
CA LEU A 234 12.76 -15.86 3.96
C LEU A 234 12.16 -15.83 5.37
N GLY A 235 10.94 -15.34 5.52
CA GLY A 235 10.25 -15.35 6.82
C GLY A 235 10.71 -14.29 7.81
N ARG A 236 11.75 -13.51 7.53
CA ARG A 236 12.35 -12.52 8.44
C ARG A 236 11.75 -11.14 8.20
N VAL A 237 11.27 -10.49 9.26
CA VAL A 237 10.57 -9.18 9.16
C VAL A 237 11.48 -8.07 8.64
N GLU A 238 12.75 -8.06 9.02
CA GLU A 238 13.75 -7.09 8.55
C GLU A 238 14.04 -7.22 7.05
N CYS A 239 13.66 -8.32 6.43
CA CYS A 239 13.72 -8.49 4.98
C CYS A 239 12.47 -7.98 4.25
N ARG A 240 11.43 -7.54 4.96
CA ARG A 240 10.13 -7.17 4.39
C ARG A 240 9.71 -5.74 4.69
N ILE A 241 10.30 -5.11 5.69
CA ILE A 241 10.05 -3.71 6.04
C ILE A 241 11.41 -2.97 6.08
N PRO A 242 11.75 -2.22 5.06
CA PRO A 242 11.07 -2.11 3.75
C PRO A 242 11.17 -3.41 2.94
N ALA A 243 10.27 -3.58 1.95
CA ALA A 243 10.31 -4.72 1.04
C ALA A 243 11.72 -4.92 0.44
N SER A 244 12.15 -6.16 0.32
CA SER A 244 13.46 -6.50 -0.29
C SER A 244 13.56 -5.98 -1.73
N ALA A 245 12.45 -5.98 -2.48
CA ALA A 245 12.39 -5.41 -3.81
C ALA A 245 12.77 -3.92 -3.84
N ALA A 246 12.36 -3.12 -2.86
CA ALA A 246 12.75 -1.71 -2.78
C ALA A 246 14.26 -1.52 -2.54
N ARG A 247 14.87 -2.40 -1.74
CA ARG A 247 16.34 -2.42 -1.53
C ARG A 247 17.09 -2.85 -2.79
N VAL A 248 16.58 -3.87 -3.50
CA VAL A 248 17.12 -4.29 -4.80
C VAL A 248 17.00 -3.16 -5.82
N GLN A 249 15.85 -2.48 -5.86
CA GLN A 249 15.66 -1.31 -6.72
C GLN A 249 16.72 -0.24 -6.46
N HIS A 250 16.96 0.11 -5.20
CA HIS A 250 18.00 1.09 -4.86
C HIS A 250 19.40 0.63 -5.30
N ALA A 251 19.78 -0.59 -4.92
CA ALA A 251 21.08 -1.14 -5.30
C ALA A 251 21.29 -1.21 -6.82
N LEU A 252 20.21 -1.45 -7.58
CA LEU A 252 20.22 -1.41 -9.04
C LEU A 252 20.41 0.02 -9.56
N MET A 253 19.71 1.01 -8.97
CA MET A 253 19.84 2.42 -9.35
C MET A 253 21.26 2.97 -9.13
N GLU A 254 21.91 2.61 -8.01
CA GLU A 254 23.31 2.98 -7.77
C GLU A 254 24.26 2.43 -8.85
N ARG A 255 24.00 1.21 -9.33
CA ARG A 255 24.78 0.57 -10.39
C ARG A 255 24.51 1.13 -11.80
N LEU A 256 23.30 1.57 -12.02
CA LEU A 256 22.91 2.23 -13.29
C LEU A 256 23.48 3.66 -13.36
N HIS A 257 23.58 4.35 -12.23
CA HIS A 257 23.95 5.76 -12.12
C HIS A 257 25.09 5.96 -11.09
N PRO A 258 26.27 5.36 -11.31
CA PRO A 258 27.38 5.41 -10.35
C PRO A 258 27.87 6.85 -10.08
N GLU A 259 27.79 7.74 -11.06
CA GLU A 259 28.15 9.16 -10.89
C GLU A 259 27.16 9.88 -9.96
N ALA A 260 25.86 9.61 -10.12
CA ALA A 260 24.84 10.15 -9.23
C ALA A 260 24.98 9.61 -7.80
N ALA A 261 25.34 8.32 -7.64
CA ALA A 261 25.63 7.73 -6.35
C ALA A 261 26.85 8.41 -5.69
N ALA A 262 27.94 8.57 -6.43
CA ALA A 262 29.15 9.24 -5.93
C ALA A 262 28.91 10.72 -5.58
N ALA A 263 28.07 11.42 -6.34
CA ALA A 263 27.66 12.81 -6.07
C ALA A 263 26.67 12.97 -4.91
N GLY A 264 26.18 11.85 -4.35
CA GLY A 264 25.18 11.88 -3.29
C GLY A 264 23.76 12.27 -3.75
N THR A 265 23.45 12.14 -5.03
CA THR A 265 22.15 12.50 -5.61
C THR A 265 20.99 11.81 -4.90
N PHE A 266 21.16 10.54 -4.52
CA PHE A 266 20.15 9.76 -3.80
C PHE A 266 19.84 10.30 -2.38
N LYS A 267 20.66 11.19 -1.82
CA LYS A 267 20.41 11.89 -0.56
C LYS A 267 19.64 13.19 -0.77
N ASN A 268 19.56 13.69 -2.01
CA ASN A 268 18.78 14.87 -2.35
C ASN A 268 17.37 14.44 -2.74
N PHE A 269 16.38 14.82 -1.95
CA PHE A 269 15.01 14.36 -2.10
C PHE A 269 14.43 14.57 -3.52
N ARG A 270 14.56 15.78 -4.06
CA ARG A 270 13.99 16.13 -5.37
C ARG A 270 14.74 15.43 -6.51
N ALA A 271 16.06 15.51 -6.50
CA ALA A 271 16.90 14.92 -7.54
C ALA A 271 16.78 13.38 -7.56
N ALA A 272 16.65 12.74 -6.39
CA ALA A 272 16.44 11.31 -6.30
C ALA A 272 15.10 10.89 -6.92
N ILE A 273 13.99 11.54 -6.57
CA ILE A 273 12.68 11.25 -7.17
C ILE A 273 12.74 11.42 -8.69
N GLU A 274 13.29 12.52 -9.19
CA GLU A 274 13.41 12.78 -10.62
C GLU A 274 14.22 11.68 -11.33
N LEU A 275 15.32 11.23 -10.71
CA LEU A 275 16.14 10.16 -11.25
C LEU A 275 15.38 8.82 -11.34
N TYR A 276 14.65 8.45 -10.28
CA TYR A 276 13.82 7.24 -10.27
C TYR A 276 12.68 7.32 -11.28
N ASP A 277 12.00 8.44 -11.35
CA ASP A 277 10.88 8.62 -12.28
C ASP A 277 11.33 8.56 -13.75
N THR A 278 12.54 9.05 -14.05
CA THR A 278 13.06 9.12 -15.42
C THR A 278 13.77 7.83 -15.85
N TYR A 279 14.58 7.25 -14.99
CA TYR A 279 15.53 6.18 -15.36
C TYR A 279 15.41 4.90 -14.53
N GLY A 280 14.60 4.90 -13.46
CA GLY A 280 14.53 3.79 -12.53
C GLY A 280 13.54 2.70 -12.91
N SER A 281 13.48 1.68 -12.07
CA SER A 281 12.35 0.75 -12.02
C SER A 281 11.15 1.48 -11.40
N GLY A 282 9.95 1.30 -11.97
CA GLY A 282 8.77 2.03 -11.56
C GLY A 282 8.29 1.68 -10.15
N PHE A 283 8.04 0.40 -9.89
CA PHE A 283 7.58 -0.08 -8.57
C PHE A 283 8.44 -1.24 -8.04
N ALA A 284 8.39 -1.43 -6.73
CA ALA A 284 9.08 -2.53 -6.06
C ALA A 284 8.34 -2.94 -4.79
N TYR A 285 7.88 -4.18 -4.73
CA TYR A 285 7.23 -4.73 -3.54
C TYR A 285 7.45 -6.25 -3.43
N ASP A 286 7.26 -6.77 -2.21
CA ASP A 286 7.35 -8.19 -1.95
C ASP A 286 5.96 -8.82 -1.83
N VAL A 287 5.86 -10.05 -2.29
CA VAL A 287 4.78 -10.97 -1.95
C VAL A 287 5.34 -12.15 -1.16
N MET A 288 4.49 -12.91 -0.52
CA MET A 288 4.80 -14.23 0.00
C MET A 288 3.67 -15.17 -0.36
N THR A 289 3.89 -15.98 -1.38
CA THR A 289 2.90 -16.94 -1.85
C THR A 289 2.78 -18.11 -0.88
N MET A 290 1.57 -18.63 -0.70
CA MET A 290 1.36 -19.78 0.20
C MET A 290 1.97 -21.07 -0.35
N ASP A 291 1.95 -21.22 -1.66
CA ASP A 291 2.46 -22.43 -2.33
C ASP A 291 3.99 -22.45 -2.41
N GLY A 292 4.65 -21.30 -2.20
CA GLY A 292 6.09 -21.17 -2.33
C GLY A 292 6.62 -21.61 -3.70
N ASN A 293 5.79 -21.44 -4.74
CA ASN A 293 6.13 -21.85 -6.08
C ASN A 293 6.66 -20.67 -6.90
N PRO A 294 7.89 -20.74 -7.42
CA PRO A 294 8.47 -19.65 -8.23
C PRO A 294 7.65 -19.31 -9.48
N GLU A 295 6.84 -20.25 -9.99
CA GLU A 295 5.95 -19.98 -11.13
C GLU A 295 4.83 -18.99 -10.77
N THR A 296 4.40 -18.95 -9.52
CA THR A 296 3.32 -18.06 -9.07
C THR A 296 3.74 -16.58 -9.16
N VAL A 297 4.93 -16.22 -8.71
CA VAL A 297 5.40 -14.83 -8.84
C VAL A 297 5.64 -14.43 -10.30
N LYS A 298 6.08 -15.36 -11.14
CA LYS A 298 6.16 -15.12 -12.60
C LYS A 298 4.80 -14.85 -13.21
N HIS A 299 3.80 -15.61 -12.81
CA HIS A 299 2.42 -15.42 -13.25
C HIS A 299 1.86 -14.06 -12.84
N ILE A 300 2.04 -13.66 -11.56
CA ILE A 300 1.66 -12.34 -11.08
C ILE A 300 2.34 -11.24 -11.91
N ALA A 301 3.65 -11.32 -12.09
CA ALA A 301 4.40 -10.33 -12.85
C ALA A 301 4.00 -10.29 -14.33
N SER A 302 3.71 -11.45 -14.95
CA SER A 302 3.21 -11.51 -16.33
C SER A 302 1.88 -10.76 -16.48
N ALA A 303 0.97 -10.87 -15.50
CA ALA A 303 -0.31 -10.19 -15.53
C ALA A 303 -0.16 -8.65 -15.55
N TYR A 304 0.85 -8.10 -14.86
CA TYR A 304 1.12 -6.66 -14.85
C TYR A 304 1.48 -6.07 -16.22
N THR A 305 1.88 -6.89 -17.17
CA THR A 305 2.17 -6.45 -18.53
C THR A 305 0.92 -6.35 -19.41
N ALA A 306 -0.19 -6.94 -18.99
CA ALA A 306 -1.39 -7.08 -19.81
C ALA A 306 -2.04 -5.77 -20.24
N ALA A 307 -1.92 -4.71 -19.42
CA ALA A 307 -2.51 -3.41 -19.71
C ALA A 307 -1.59 -2.46 -20.49
N GLY A 308 -0.40 -2.92 -20.90
CA GLY A 308 0.60 -2.05 -21.52
C GLY A 308 1.16 -0.95 -20.60
N SER A 309 0.72 -0.91 -19.32
CA SER A 309 1.19 0.05 -18.32
C SER A 309 2.63 -0.22 -17.89
N TYR A 310 3.01 -1.50 -17.89
CA TYR A 310 4.32 -1.98 -17.50
C TYR A 310 4.83 -2.93 -18.59
N ARG A 311 5.99 -2.62 -19.17
CA ARG A 311 6.52 -3.38 -20.32
C ARG A 311 7.56 -4.42 -19.91
N ARG A 312 8.39 -4.13 -18.91
CA ARG A 312 9.50 -5.01 -18.50
C ARG A 312 9.54 -5.13 -16.99
N LEU A 313 9.36 -6.35 -16.50
CA LEU A 313 9.28 -6.66 -15.08
C LEU A 313 10.29 -7.74 -14.72
N ALA A 314 10.80 -7.67 -13.50
CA ALA A 314 11.54 -8.74 -12.87
C ALA A 314 10.65 -9.46 -11.85
N ALA A 315 10.49 -10.77 -12.01
CA ALA A 315 9.95 -11.66 -11.01
C ALA A 315 11.11 -12.40 -10.33
N VAL A 316 11.17 -12.34 -9.01
CA VAL A 316 12.23 -12.95 -8.22
C VAL A 316 11.60 -13.90 -7.20
N PHE A 317 12.15 -15.11 -7.10
CA PHE A 317 11.81 -16.05 -6.04
C PHE A 317 13.01 -16.19 -5.10
N LEU A 318 12.77 -15.99 -3.81
CA LEU A 318 13.78 -15.98 -2.76
C LEU A 318 13.32 -16.87 -1.59
N ALA A 319 13.99 -18.00 -1.38
CA ALA A 319 13.66 -18.94 -0.32
C ALA A 319 14.90 -19.37 0.49
N PRO A 320 14.74 -19.76 1.79
CA PRO A 320 15.85 -20.18 2.61
C PRO A 320 16.58 -21.39 2.03
N GLY A 321 17.92 -21.32 1.98
CA GLY A 321 18.75 -22.44 1.51
C GLY A 321 18.61 -22.80 0.04
N GLN A 322 17.94 -21.96 -0.75
CA GLN A 322 17.79 -22.15 -2.19
C GLN A 322 18.46 -21.02 -2.96
N PRO A 323 18.99 -21.32 -4.18
CA PRO A 323 19.44 -20.25 -5.06
C PRO A 323 18.28 -19.33 -5.43
N VAL A 324 18.59 -18.04 -5.61
CA VAL A 324 17.63 -17.05 -6.08
C VAL A 324 17.27 -17.32 -7.54
N ARG A 325 15.99 -17.36 -7.87
CA ARG A 325 15.51 -17.49 -9.24
C ARG A 325 14.98 -16.14 -9.72
N LEU A 326 15.48 -15.69 -10.88
CA LEU A 326 15.08 -14.44 -11.51
C LEU A 326 14.50 -14.72 -12.88
N SER A 327 13.38 -14.09 -13.19
CA SER A 327 12.75 -14.11 -14.51
C SER A 327 12.52 -12.70 -15.00
N LEU A 328 12.98 -12.39 -16.20
CA LEU A 328 12.64 -11.16 -16.91
C LEU A 328 11.42 -11.41 -17.78
N ILE A 329 10.40 -10.58 -17.60
CA ILE A 329 9.14 -10.66 -18.32
C ILE A 329 8.99 -9.40 -19.16
N GLU A 330 8.65 -9.57 -20.43
CA GLU A 330 8.39 -8.46 -21.34
C GLU A 330 7.00 -8.56 -21.94
N GLY A 331 6.23 -7.49 -21.80
CA GLY A 331 4.90 -7.37 -22.32
C GLY A 331 4.86 -6.83 -23.74
N VAL A 332 3.78 -7.14 -24.44
CA VAL A 332 3.47 -6.52 -25.74
C VAL A 332 2.77 -5.17 -25.45
N PRO A 333 3.15 -4.08 -26.12
CA PRO A 333 2.48 -2.80 -25.94
C PRO A 333 1.07 -2.87 -26.53
N GLU A 334 0.08 -2.99 -25.67
CA GLU A 334 -1.32 -2.82 -26.03
C GLU A 334 -1.89 -1.63 -25.25
N ALA A 335 -2.80 -0.89 -25.86
CA ALA A 335 -3.49 0.17 -25.15
C ALA A 335 -4.45 -0.43 -24.12
N MET A 336 -4.41 0.09 -22.90
CA MET A 336 -5.40 -0.27 -21.89
C MET A 336 -6.80 0.04 -22.41
N PRO A 337 -7.74 -0.90 -22.35
CA PRO A 337 -9.10 -0.64 -22.76
C PRO A 337 -9.72 0.46 -21.89
N ALA A 338 -10.57 1.29 -22.48
CA ALA A 338 -11.32 2.29 -21.72
C ALA A 338 -12.33 1.58 -20.83
N VAL A 339 -12.17 1.71 -19.53
CA VAL A 339 -13.04 1.14 -18.50
C VAL A 339 -14.02 2.19 -18.04
N SER A 340 -15.30 1.88 -18.03
CA SER A 340 -16.36 2.84 -17.71
C SER A 340 -16.81 2.83 -16.25
N LYS A 341 -16.60 1.72 -15.54
CA LYS A 341 -17.04 1.50 -14.16
C LYS A 341 -16.00 0.67 -13.37
N GLY A 342 -16.08 0.69 -12.05
CA GLY A 342 -15.14 0.00 -11.18
C GLY A 342 -13.78 0.68 -11.15
N VAL A 343 -12.71 -0.09 -11.03
CA VAL A 343 -11.33 0.43 -11.11
C VAL A 343 -11.03 0.82 -12.56
N ILE A 344 -10.77 2.10 -12.80
CA ILE A 344 -10.53 2.64 -14.15
C ILE A 344 -9.08 2.97 -14.43
N GLY A 345 -8.22 2.97 -13.41
CA GLY A 345 -6.80 3.22 -13.57
C GLY A 345 -6.05 3.06 -12.26
N THR A 346 -4.81 2.63 -12.35
CA THR A 346 -3.91 2.44 -11.21
C THR A 346 -2.53 3.03 -11.50
N ARG A 347 -1.80 3.36 -10.45
CA ARG A 347 -0.39 3.75 -10.52
C ARG A 347 0.29 3.43 -9.21
N THR A 348 1.36 2.66 -9.29
CA THR A 348 2.30 2.44 -8.17
C THR A 348 3.69 2.89 -8.56
N CYS A 349 4.41 3.54 -7.65
CA CYS A 349 5.83 3.83 -7.79
C CYS A 349 6.55 3.63 -6.46
N SER A 350 7.81 3.23 -6.54
CA SER A 350 8.69 3.06 -5.38
C SER A 350 10.00 3.81 -5.59
N HIS A 351 10.53 4.37 -4.51
CA HIS A 351 11.79 5.11 -4.48
C HIS A 351 12.71 4.50 -3.41
N GLY A 352 13.34 3.38 -3.78
CA GLY A 352 14.11 2.55 -2.86
C GLY A 352 15.26 3.26 -2.13
N CYS A 353 15.74 4.41 -2.64
CA CYS A 353 16.72 5.23 -1.92
C CYS A 353 16.21 5.79 -0.58
N PHE A 354 14.90 5.84 -0.41
CA PHE A 354 14.26 6.27 0.84
C PHE A 354 13.72 5.08 1.65
N ALA A 355 14.07 3.86 1.27
CA ALA A 355 13.60 2.64 1.92
C ALA A 355 13.89 2.64 3.45
N GLY A 356 15.02 3.20 3.86
CA GLY A 356 15.39 3.34 5.26
C GLY A 356 14.57 4.36 6.08
N PHE A 357 13.61 5.08 5.49
CA PHE A 357 12.74 5.97 6.25
C PHE A 357 11.76 5.22 7.17
N ILE A 358 11.40 3.99 6.80
CA ILE A 358 10.63 3.07 7.66
C ILE A 358 11.26 1.70 7.49
N GLU A 359 11.86 1.18 8.53
CA GLU A 359 12.52 -0.13 8.48
C GLU A 359 12.31 -0.94 9.77
N ALA A 360 12.30 -2.25 9.63
CA ALA A 360 12.38 -3.15 10.76
C ALA A 360 13.85 -3.47 11.03
N LYS A 361 14.22 -3.43 12.30
CA LYS A 361 15.55 -3.75 12.81
C LYS A 361 15.48 -4.85 13.85
N PHE A 362 16.61 -5.46 14.11
CA PHE A 362 16.77 -6.50 15.10
C PHE A 362 17.86 -6.12 16.11
N ASP A 363 17.54 -6.26 17.40
CA ASP A 363 18.52 -6.17 18.49
C ASP A 363 18.27 -7.29 19.53
N ASP A 364 18.97 -7.25 20.65
CA ASP A 364 18.88 -8.25 21.73
C ASP A 364 17.45 -8.43 22.27
N ARG A 365 16.57 -7.48 22.06
CA ARG A 365 15.17 -7.48 22.48
C ARG A 365 14.22 -8.00 21.41
N GLY A 366 14.74 -8.32 20.23
CA GLY A 366 13.99 -8.79 19.07
C GLY A 366 13.80 -7.74 17.99
N VAL A 367 12.77 -7.92 17.16
CA VAL A 367 12.48 -7.04 16.03
C VAL A 367 11.69 -5.81 16.50
N PHE A 368 12.02 -4.64 15.96
CA PHE A 368 11.31 -3.38 16.18
C PHE A 368 11.37 -2.51 14.92
N GLY A 369 10.38 -1.62 14.77
CA GLY A 369 10.37 -0.60 13.73
C GLY A 369 11.22 0.62 14.10
N GLU A 370 11.85 1.22 13.10
CA GLU A 370 12.40 2.57 13.17
C GLU A 370 11.79 3.42 12.05
N MET A 371 11.51 4.70 12.35
CA MET A 371 10.89 5.61 11.39
C MET A 371 11.55 7.00 11.41
N ASP A 372 12.07 7.45 10.27
CA ASP A 372 12.36 8.86 10.05
C ASP A 372 11.07 9.62 9.74
N GLY A 373 10.36 10.05 10.77
CA GLY A 373 9.09 10.75 10.61
C GLY A 373 9.16 12.00 9.74
N LYS A 374 10.32 12.70 9.71
CA LYS A 374 10.51 13.88 8.84
C LYS A 374 10.65 13.46 7.37
N GLY A 375 11.44 12.43 7.09
CA GLY A 375 11.62 11.89 5.74
C GLY A 375 10.31 11.38 5.17
N VAL A 376 9.57 10.57 5.95
CA VAL A 376 8.24 10.06 5.60
C VAL A 376 7.26 11.20 5.30
N PHE A 377 7.21 12.21 6.16
CA PHE A 377 6.33 13.36 6.00
C PHE A 377 6.62 14.16 4.72
N LEU A 378 7.89 14.42 4.43
CA LEU A 378 8.31 15.10 3.20
C LEU A 378 7.97 14.27 1.96
N TYR A 379 8.20 12.97 2.01
CA TYR A 379 7.88 12.09 0.89
C TYR A 379 6.37 12.04 0.62
N ALA A 380 5.56 11.91 1.65
CA ALA A 380 4.11 11.87 1.53
C ALA A 380 3.54 13.15 0.92
N THR A 381 3.94 14.30 1.43
CA THR A 381 3.36 15.58 1.00
C THR A 381 3.90 16.05 -0.36
N ARG A 382 5.22 16.03 -0.57
CA ARG A 382 5.84 16.59 -1.78
C ARG A 382 5.79 15.68 -3.00
N GLY A 383 5.73 14.36 -2.82
CA GLY A 383 5.64 13.39 -3.91
C GLY A 383 4.23 13.23 -4.50
N ALA A 384 3.19 13.76 -3.84
CA ALA A 384 1.81 13.55 -4.22
C ALA A 384 1.46 14.13 -5.59
N LYS A 385 1.82 15.37 -5.84
CA LYS A 385 1.38 16.12 -7.03
C LYS A 385 1.76 15.42 -8.34
N ALA A 386 3.04 15.13 -8.54
CA ALA A 386 3.52 14.48 -9.76
C ALA A 386 2.86 13.11 -9.98
N HIS A 387 2.75 12.32 -8.90
CA HIS A 387 2.17 11.00 -8.94
C HIS A 387 0.68 11.04 -9.33
N LEU A 388 -0.12 11.83 -8.62
CA LEU A 388 -1.57 11.91 -8.85
C LEU A 388 -1.91 12.58 -10.18
N THR A 389 -1.20 13.65 -10.55
CA THR A 389 -1.38 14.30 -11.87
C THR A 389 -1.13 13.31 -13.00
N SER A 390 -0.08 12.47 -12.88
CA SER A 390 0.19 11.44 -13.90
C SER A 390 -0.93 10.40 -14.01
N LEU A 391 -1.49 9.93 -12.87
CA LEU A 391 -2.63 9.00 -12.90
C LEU A 391 -3.87 9.64 -13.51
N LEU A 392 -4.21 10.85 -13.07
CA LEU A 392 -5.37 11.59 -13.55
C LEU A 392 -5.27 11.88 -15.05
N SER A 393 -4.14 12.42 -15.52
CA SER A 393 -3.92 12.76 -16.93
C SER A 393 -4.01 11.55 -17.86
N ARG A 394 -3.52 10.37 -17.45
CA ARG A 394 -3.67 9.13 -18.23
C ARG A 394 -5.14 8.75 -18.42
N ASN A 395 -6.00 9.12 -17.48
CA ASN A 395 -7.44 8.89 -17.52
C ASN A 395 -8.23 10.11 -18.06
N ARG A 396 -7.54 11.15 -18.58
CA ARG A 396 -8.11 12.41 -19.09
C ARG A 396 -8.94 13.13 -18.04
N LEU A 397 -8.47 13.11 -16.81
CA LEU A 397 -9.10 13.74 -15.64
C LEU A 397 -8.15 14.75 -15.00
N THR A 398 -8.73 15.62 -14.21
CA THR A 398 -8.06 16.57 -13.32
C THR A 398 -8.48 16.29 -11.86
N LEU A 399 -7.81 16.91 -10.90
CA LEU A 399 -8.20 16.80 -9.49
C LEU A 399 -9.61 17.36 -9.22
N MET A 400 -10.05 18.33 -10.02
CA MET A 400 -11.37 18.96 -9.86
C MET A 400 -12.52 18.05 -10.28
N ASP A 401 -12.26 17.06 -11.15
CA ASP A 401 -13.25 16.06 -11.58
C ASP A 401 -13.54 15.01 -10.50
N ILE A 402 -12.68 14.90 -9.48
CA ILE A 402 -12.82 13.93 -8.40
C ILE A 402 -13.91 14.40 -7.42
N ASP A 403 -14.85 13.50 -7.12
CA ASP A 403 -15.90 13.74 -6.12
C ASP A 403 -15.39 13.49 -4.70
N LEU A 404 -14.57 12.45 -4.51
CA LEU A 404 -14.04 12.03 -3.21
C LEU A 404 -12.57 11.60 -3.33
N LEU A 405 -11.72 12.20 -2.50
CA LEU A 405 -10.34 11.77 -2.27
C LEU A 405 -10.26 10.99 -0.96
N ILE A 406 -9.87 9.72 -1.06
CA ILE A 406 -9.49 8.87 0.08
C ILE A 406 -7.96 8.86 0.15
N GLU A 407 -7.40 9.57 1.12
CA GLU A 407 -5.96 9.65 1.34
C GLU A 407 -5.54 8.91 2.61
N HIS A 408 -4.38 8.25 2.57
CA HIS A 408 -3.80 7.59 3.73
C HIS A 408 -3.55 8.57 4.88
N GLN A 409 -4.04 8.24 6.07
CA GLN A 409 -4.04 9.12 7.23
C GLN A 409 -2.97 8.69 8.25
N ALA A 410 -1.71 8.94 7.95
CA ALA A 410 -0.62 8.68 8.89
C ALA A 410 -0.53 9.74 10.00
N ASN A 411 -0.82 11.00 9.64
CA ASN A 411 -0.86 12.17 10.51
C ASN A 411 -1.82 13.18 9.88
N PHE A 412 -2.71 13.77 10.66
CA PHE A 412 -3.71 14.70 10.11
C PHE A 412 -3.08 15.89 9.35
N ALA A 413 -1.98 16.45 9.88
CA ALA A 413 -1.31 17.58 9.23
C ALA A 413 -0.80 17.26 7.80
N MET A 414 -0.68 16.00 7.43
CA MET A 414 -0.31 15.60 6.06
C MET A 414 -1.41 15.94 5.06
N LEU A 415 -2.68 15.81 5.44
CA LEU A 415 -3.81 16.03 4.53
C LEU A 415 -3.85 17.46 3.98
N PRO A 416 -3.91 18.53 4.81
CA PRO A 416 -3.90 19.90 4.28
C PRO A 416 -2.61 20.23 3.52
N LEU A 417 -1.44 19.72 3.93
CA LEU A 417 -0.18 19.99 3.26
C LEU A 417 -0.06 19.25 1.90
N THR A 418 -0.61 18.06 1.79
CA THR A 418 -0.73 17.37 0.50
C THR A 418 -1.65 18.17 -0.44
N LEU A 419 -2.80 18.63 0.07
CA LEU A 419 -3.74 19.44 -0.70
C LEU A 419 -3.12 20.78 -1.15
N GLU A 420 -2.34 21.44 -0.30
CA GLU A 420 -1.62 22.65 -0.67
C GLU A 420 -0.73 22.43 -1.90
N GLN A 421 -0.05 21.29 -1.98
CA GLN A 421 0.75 20.92 -3.16
C GLN A 421 -0.13 20.56 -4.37
N LEU A 422 -1.21 19.83 -4.16
CA LEU A 422 -2.10 19.36 -5.24
C LEU A 422 -2.86 20.52 -5.89
N LEU A 423 -3.35 21.46 -5.10
CA LEU A 423 -4.13 22.61 -5.55
C LEU A 423 -3.28 23.78 -6.03
N SER A 424 -1.95 23.74 -5.82
CA SER A 424 -1.04 24.79 -6.30
C SER A 424 -0.81 24.62 -7.81
N ASP A 425 -0.79 25.72 -8.55
CA ASP A 425 -0.26 25.77 -9.91
C ASP A 425 1.19 26.26 -9.90
N SER A 426 1.40 27.55 -9.93
CA SER A 426 2.73 28.20 -9.84
C SER A 426 3.00 28.79 -8.45
N GLU A 427 1.97 29.05 -7.69
CA GLU A 427 2.04 29.58 -6.32
C GLU A 427 1.35 28.62 -5.33
N PRO A 428 1.67 28.68 -4.02
CA PRO A 428 0.97 27.89 -3.01
C PRO A 428 -0.53 28.10 -3.06
N ALA A 429 -1.30 27.03 -2.89
CA ALA A 429 -2.75 27.12 -2.87
C ALA A 429 -3.24 28.01 -1.72
N ALA A 430 -4.31 28.79 -1.98
CA ALA A 430 -4.92 29.62 -0.94
C ALA A 430 -5.44 28.72 0.21
N PRO A 431 -5.20 29.10 1.48
CA PRO A 431 -5.63 28.31 2.64
C PRO A 431 -7.13 27.97 2.64
N GLU A 432 -7.94 28.89 2.13
CA GLU A 432 -9.40 28.70 2.01
C GLU A 432 -9.77 27.63 0.99
N ALA A 433 -9.01 27.50 -0.11
CA ALA A 433 -9.20 26.43 -1.10
C ALA A 433 -8.86 25.06 -0.52
N VAL A 434 -7.76 24.98 0.25
CA VAL A 434 -7.35 23.76 0.95
C VAL A 434 -8.41 23.35 1.98
N ALA A 435 -8.86 24.30 2.82
CA ALA A 435 -9.85 24.04 3.85
C ALA A 435 -11.19 23.60 3.25
N ARG A 436 -11.62 24.23 2.15
CA ARG A 436 -12.84 23.86 1.43
C ARG A 436 -12.75 22.47 0.82
N PHE A 437 -11.64 22.13 0.12
CA PHE A 437 -11.46 20.81 -0.48
C PHE A 437 -11.46 19.71 0.59
N LEU A 438 -10.76 19.93 1.70
CA LEU A 438 -10.72 19.00 2.83
C LEU A 438 -12.11 18.77 3.43
N ALA A 439 -12.90 19.82 3.59
CA ALA A 439 -14.25 19.75 4.17
C ALA A 439 -15.28 19.10 3.24
N GLU A 440 -15.17 19.32 1.93
CA GLU A 440 -16.19 18.97 0.95
C GLU A 440 -15.88 17.73 0.12
N LYS A 441 -14.59 17.37 -0.07
CA LYS A 441 -14.17 16.28 -0.96
C LYS A 441 -13.32 15.21 -0.28
N MET A 442 -13.11 15.27 1.03
CA MET A 442 -12.38 14.26 1.78
C MET A 442 -13.15 13.79 3.00
N VAL A 443 -12.78 12.60 3.47
CA VAL A 443 -13.26 12.04 4.76
C VAL A 443 -12.08 11.67 5.64
N THR A 444 -12.27 11.78 6.96
CA THR A 444 -11.24 11.44 7.94
C THR A 444 -11.81 10.77 9.18
N ASN A 445 -11.06 9.83 9.73
CA ASN A 445 -11.36 9.17 11.00
C ASN A 445 -10.10 9.02 11.90
N ILE A 446 -8.95 9.57 11.49
CA ILE A 446 -7.68 9.46 12.22
C ILE A 446 -7.78 9.94 13.67
N HIS A 447 -8.56 11.00 13.92
CA HIS A 447 -8.76 11.56 15.25
C HIS A 447 -9.42 10.57 16.22
N ARG A 448 -10.13 9.56 15.70
CA ARG A 448 -10.84 8.54 16.49
C ARG A 448 -10.18 7.18 16.47
N ARG A 449 -9.60 6.77 15.33
CA ARG A 449 -9.06 5.42 15.14
C ARG A 449 -7.54 5.34 15.22
N GLY A 450 -6.82 6.49 15.11
CA GLY A 450 -5.39 6.51 14.87
C GLY A 450 -5.05 6.09 13.43
N ASN A 451 -3.77 5.95 13.14
CA ASN A 451 -3.29 5.44 11.86
C ASN A 451 -3.49 3.92 11.80
N CYS A 452 -4.43 3.46 11.01
CA CYS A 452 -4.70 2.03 10.77
C CYS A 452 -3.89 1.46 9.59
N SER A 453 -2.83 2.14 9.16
CA SER A 453 -1.92 1.69 8.08
C SER A 453 -2.67 1.24 6.81
N VAL A 454 -2.47 0.01 6.34
CA VAL A 454 -3.09 -0.52 5.11
C VAL A 454 -4.63 -0.49 5.17
N VAL A 455 -5.21 -0.61 6.36
CA VAL A 455 -6.67 -0.70 6.54
C VAL A 455 -7.34 0.66 6.35
N CYS A 456 -6.62 1.76 6.50
CA CYS A 456 -7.14 3.12 6.35
C CYS A 456 -7.91 3.31 5.03
N MET A 457 -7.37 2.80 3.92
CA MET A 457 -7.98 2.90 2.59
C MET A 457 -9.30 2.14 2.46
N GLN A 458 -9.48 1.09 3.23
CA GLN A 458 -10.70 0.29 3.27
C GLN A 458 -11.69 0.86 4.29
N ARG A 459 -11.20 1.31 5.44
CA ARG A 459 -12.02 1.77 6.58
C ARG A 459 -12.76 3.07 6.30
N LEU A 460 -12.15 4.03 5.63
CA LEU A 460 -12.76 5.32 5.35
C LEU A 460 -14.03 5.20 4.51
N PRO A 461 -14.04 4.52 3.34
CA PRO A 461 -15.27 4.34 2.57
C PRO A 461 -16.28 3.43 3.28
N TYR A 462 -15.83 2.44 4.07
CA TYR A 462 -16.72 1.62 4.89
C TYR A 462 -17.46 2.44 5.94
N ASP A 463 -16.72 3.26 6.71
CA ASP A 463 -17.29 4.14 7.75
C ASP A 463 -18.23 5.19 7.13
N LEU A 464 -17.89 5.74 5.94
CA LEU A 464 -18.75 6.66 5.19
C LEU A 464 -20.07 6.00 4.79
N ALA A 465 -20.02 4.83 4.16
CA ALA A 465 -21.21 4.10 3.72
C ALA A 465 -22.15 3.76 4.88
N ARG A 466 -21.58 3.39 6.04
CA ARG A 466 -22.32 3.04 7.25
C ARG A 466 -22.80 4.24 8.08
N GLY A 467 -22.43 5.47 7.71
CA GLY A 467 -22.74 6.67 8.48
C GLY A 467 -22.03 6.74 9.84
N ALA A 468 -20.87 6.10 9.96
CA ALA A 468 -20.07 6.10 11.17
C ALA A 468 -19.18 7.35 11.33
N LEU A 469 -19.06 8.15 10.27
CA LEU A 469 -18.35 9.43 10.29
C LEU A 469 -19.28 10.55 10.76
N ALA A 470 -18.70 11.54 11.44
CA ALA A 470 -19.41 12.73 11.89
C ALA A 470 -18.61 13.99 11.57
N PRO A 471 -19.27 15.13 11.36
CA PRO A 471 -18.61 16.43 11.25
C PRO A 471 -17.78 16.74 12.49
N ASP A 472 -16.54 17.22 12.29
CA ASP A 472 -15.63 17.57 13.39
C ASP A 472 -14.71 18.72 12.97
N THR A 473 -13.83 19.14 13.88
CA THR A 473 -12.75 20.10 13.64
C THR A 473 -11.46 19.53 14.21
N ILE A 474 -10.43 19.41 13.36
CA ILE A 474 -9.11 18.87 13.73
C ILE A 474 -8.06 19.89 13.35
N GLN A 475 -7.22 20.30 14.30
CA GLN A 475 -6.16 21.30 14.08
C GLN A 475 -6.66 22.56 13.35
N GLY A 476 -7.88 23.01 13.66
CA GLY A 476 -8.51 24.19 13.06
C GLY A 476 -9.23 23.94 11.72
N PHE A 477 -9.08 22.78 11.09
CA PHE A 477 -9.78 22.43 9.86
C PHE A 477 -11.12 21.77 10.13
N ALA A 478 -12.16 22.24 9.47
CA ALA A 478 -13.46 21.57 9.43
C ALA A 478 -13.35 20.31 8.56
N VAL A 479 -13.79 19.16 9.08
CA VAL A 479 -13.75 17.88 8.38
C VAL A 479 -15.11 17.20 8.35
N ASN A 480 -15.30 16.28 7.41
CA ASN A 480 -16.53 15.47 7.29
C ASN A 480 -17.82 16.32 7.19
N ARG A 481 -17.77 17.46 6.46
CA ARG A 481 -18.90 18.39 6.39
C ARG A 481 -19.94 18.01 5.32
N ASN A 482 -19.51 17.28 4.28
CA ASN A 482 -20.34 16.99 3.12
C ASN A 482 -20.69 15.49 3.00
N LEU A 483 -20.85 14.80 4.11
CA LEU A 483 -20.99 13.32 4.15
C LEU A 483 -22.14 12.79 3.28
N ALA A 484 -23.26 13.52 3.19
CA ALA A 484 -24.39 13.10 2.38
C ALA A 484 -24.01 13.02 0.88
N CYS A 485 -23.38 14.08 0.34
CA CYS A 485 -22.94 14.09 -1.05
C CYS A 485 -21.79 13.09 -1.30
N LEU A 486 -20.88 12.93 -0.32
CA LEU A 486 -19.74 12.03 -0.47
C LEU A 486 -20.12 10.54 -0.49
N LYS A 487 -21.29 10.17 0.09
CA LYS A 487 -21.86 8.82 -0.06
C LYS A 487 -22.25 8.51 -1.50
N ASP A 488 -22.66 9.53 -2.25
CA ASP A 488 -23.09 9.43 -3.65
C ASP A 488 -21.95 9.75 -4.63
N ALA A 489 -20.70 9.83 -4.15
CA ALA A 489 -19.51 10.09 -4.96
C ALA A 489 -19.38 9.05 -6.08
N ARG A 490 -19.29 9.54 -7.32
CA ARG A 490 -19.19 8.69 -8.53
C ARG A 490 -17.76 8.45 -8.98
N LEU A 491 -16.87 9.40 -8.72
CA LEU A 491 -15.45 9.30 -9.06
C LEU A 491 -14.61 9.46 -7.80
N VAL A 492 -13.99 8.37 -7.38
CA VAL A 492 -13.21 8.29 -6.13
C VAL A 492 -11.75 8.05 -6.47
N LEU A 493 -10.87 8.89 -5.93
CA LEU A 493 -9.42 8.73 -5.99
C LEU A 493 -8.92 8.20 -4.65
N TYR A 494 -8.18 7.10 -4.69
CA TYR A 494 -7.50 6.51 -3.54
C TYR A 494 -6.01 6.79 -3.65
N ASP A 495 -5.39 7.34 -2.59
CA ASP A 495 -3.95 7.61 -2.54
C ASP A 495 -3.35 7.14 -1.23
N SER A 496 -2.29 6.36 -1.30
CA SER A 496 -1.60 5.84 -0.13
C SER A 496 -0.09 5.84 -0.30
N VAL A 497 0.62 6.06 0.81
CA VAL A 497 2.07 6.11 0.88
C VAL A 497 2.58 5.38 2.12
N GLY A 498 3.70 4.68 2.01
CA GLY A 498 4.26 3.93 3.13
C GLY A 498 5.66 3.39 2.89
N ALA A 499 6.05 2.40 3.69
CA ALA A 499 7.38 1.82 3.67
C ALA A 499 7.82 1.38 2.27
N GLY A 500 9.12 1.57 1.99
CA GLY A 500 9.69 1.20 0.69
C GLY A 500 10.43 2.32 -0.05
N MET A 501 10.21 3.54 0.07
CA MET A 501 8.99 4.38 0.13
C MET A 501 8.18 4.13 -1.14
N THR A 502 7.01 3.64 -0.95
CA THR A 502 6.09 3.33 -2.04
C THR A 502 4.87 4.23 -1.97
N ARG A 503 4.41 4.73 -3.11
CA ARG A 503 3.12 5.39 -3.28
C ARG A 503 2.29 4.61 -4.28
N SER A 504 1.03 4.36 -3.94
CA SER A 504 0.09 3.66 -4.81
C SER A 504 -1.27 4.35 -4.79
N SER A 505 -1.83 4.55 -5.97
CA SER A 505 -3.13 5.21 -6.14
C SER A 505 -3.95 4.52 -7.20
N PHE A 506 -5.27 4.56 -7.03
CA PHE A 506 -6.19 4.09 -8.05
C PHE A 506 -7.43 4.97 -8.13
N LEU A 507 -8.04 4.98 -9.31
CA LEU A 507 -9.30 5.65 -9.61
C LEU A 507 -10.43 4.62 -9.67
N ARG A 508 -11.53 4.91 -9.00
CA ARG A 508 -12.75 4.12 -9.04
C ARG A 508 -13.92 4.97 -9.51
N ARG A 509 -14.65 4.46 -10.50
CA ARG A 509 -15.95 5.01 -10.91
C ARG A 509 -17.06 4.10 -10.42
N VAL A 510 -17.97 4.62 -9.63
CA VAL A 510 -19.09 3.89 -9.01
C VAL A 510 -20.29 3.82 -9.96
#